data_bfa969293c510ee1944ea418fb746fe5
#
_entry.id   bfa969293c510ee1944ea418fb746fe5
#
_cell.length_a   1.000
_cell.length_b   1.000
_cell.length_c   1.000
_cell.angle_alpha   90.00
_cell.angle_beta   90.00
_cell.angle_gamma   90.00
#
_symmetry.space_group_name_H-M   'P 1'
#
loop_
_entity.id
_entity.type
_entity.pdbx_description
1 polymer ?
#
loop_
_entity_poly.entity_id
_entity_poly.type
_entity_poly.pdbx_seq_one_letter_code
_entity_poly.pdbx_strand_id
1 'polypeptide(L)'
;FHYVSAGLPAKRLSTAFDSVTLYGNNPDLRPDIYGKIGSQFPSRLEPLMALIDLYTRTKDYQQVVNTLNRLEALDGKSEQISMEKFRMYLAMNNDQQAFTEIENLAKEYPYDMRYLTILGDVYLNNGKEEEAYETYQKVLKEEPGYAPALLSMASYYEKKGQDSLYQVQLDTILLNDNVDSDTKMNIMRQLILRSEQTNKDSTKIAGLFTSILKEKQENADIAMLAAQYLLTKKMDKEATPVLHQVLEIDPENTPARLQLLSFAIREQNMDEVIKLCAPALEYTPDVLEFYYYMGLAYHQKEKTDEALEVFKKGVNQVTDKSNKDIVSDFYAIMGDLYHIKKMNVEAYAAYDSALVYKENNIGALNNYAYYLSVERKNLDKAEEMSYRTVKAEPTNGTYLDTYAWILFEKGKYVEAKIYIDQAMQNDGSKSSVVVEHCGDIYYMNGDREKALEYWQQAEKLSKEPPQEGSEERSEKELNLLRKKIVQKKYFAE
;
A
#
# COMPACT_ATOMS: atom_id res chain seq x y z
N PHE A 1 -12.33 23.47 -12.82
CA PHE A 1 -12.22 23.45 -14.30
C PHE A 1 -11.22 22.36 -14.70
N HIS A 2 -11.69 21.14 -14.92
CA HIS A 2 -10.93 20.08 -15.57
C HIS A 2 -11.63 19.71 -16.88
N TYR A 3 -11.39 20.50 -17.94
CA TYR A 3 -11.67 20.03 -19.28
C TYR A 3 -10.48 19.21 -19.77
N VAL A 4 -10.74 17.91 -19.89
CA VAL A 4 -9.83 16.89 -20.37
C VAL A 4 -9.32 17.24 -21.77
N SER A 5 -8.03 17.07 -21.96
CA SER A 5 -7.33 17.11 -23.24
C SER A 5 -7.87 16.05 -24.20
N ALA A 6 -8.88 16.38 -25.01
CA ALA A 6 -9.20 15.60 -26.20
C ALA A 6 -8.15 15.92 -27.26
N GLY A 7 -7.21 14.99 -27.46
CA GLY A 7 -6.12 15.12 -28.39
C GLY A 7 -6.62 15.26 -29.85
N LEU A 8 -6.00 16.17 -30.58
CA LEU A 8 -6.08 16.23 -32.03
C LEU A 8 -5.64 14.90 -32.68
N PRO A 9 -6.26 14.41 -33.74
CA PRO A 9 -5.87 13.17 -34.39
C PRO A 9 -4.44 13.28 -34.95
N ALA A 10 -3.54 12.53 -34.34
CA ALA A 10 -2.09 12.58 -34.54
C ALA A 10 -1.57 12.30 -35.97
N LYS A 11 -2.41 11.86 -36.89
CA LYS A 11 -2.00 11.41 -38.24
C LYS A 11 -1.79 12.50 -39.28
N ARG A 12 -2.27 13.74 -39.07
CA ARG A 12 -1.96 14.90 -39.95
C ARG A 12 -0.89 15.82 -39.39
N LEU A 13 -0.57 15.71 -38.09
CA LEU A 13 0.47 16.49 -37.42
C LEU A 13 1.88 15.90 -37.63
N SER A 14 2.01 14.60 -37.87
CA SER A 14 3.34 13.95 -37.95
C SER A 14 4.15 14.37 -39.18
N THR A 15 3.54 14.66 -40.29
CA THR A 15 4.25 15.10 -41.54
C THR A 15 4.68 16.55 -41.52
N ALA A 16 4.03 17.41 -40.73
CA ALA A 16 4.47 18.79 -40.51
C ALA A 16 5.54 18.90 -39.43
N PHE A 17 5.50 18.05 -38.46
CA PHE A 17 6.49 18.00 -37.36
C PHE A 17 7.86 17.50 -37.82
N ASP A 18 7.97 16.63 -38.80
CA ASP A 18 9.25 16.11 -39.29
C ASP A 18 10.11 17.17 -39.97
N SER A 19 9.50 18.24 -40.50
CA SER A 19 10.26 19.38 -41.05
C SER A 19 10.64 20.45 -40.00
N VAL A 20 9.92 20.50 -38.85
CA VAL A 20 10.22 21.41 -37.71
C VAL A 20 11.27 20.83 -36.77
N THR A 21 11.39 19.49 -36.68
CA THR A 21 12.42 18.82 -35.87
C THR A 21 13.84 19.07 -36.33
N LEU A 22 14.08 19.47 -37.57
CA LEU A 22 15.41 19.90 -38.06
C LEU A 22 15.89 21.23 -37.49
N TYR A 23 14.99 22.05 -36.92
CA TYR A 23 15.30 23.35 -36.30
C TYR A 23 14.79 23.49 -34.85
N GLY A 24 14.17 22.44 -34.30
CA GLY A 24 13.29 22.49 -33.14
C GLY A 24 13.90 22.33 -31.75
N ASN A 25 15.22 22.24 -31.60
CA ASN A 25 15.86 22.11 -30.26
C ASN A 25 16.45 23.42 -29.71
N ASN A 26 16.09 24.57 -30.28
CA ASN A 26 16.54 25.85 -29.75
C ASN A 26 15.37 26.64 -29.15
N PRO A 27 15.25 26.75 -27.82
CA PRO A 27 14.17 27.47 -27.14
C PRO A 27 14.22 29.01 -27.38
N ASP A 28 15.27 29.52 -28.02
CA ASP A 28 15.49 30.94 -28.34
C ASP A 28 15.00 31.36 -29.73
N LEU A 29 14.31 30.49 -30.47
CA LEU A 29 13.70 30.90 -31.76
C LEU A 29 12.56 31.86 -31.50
N ARG A 30 12.86 33.14 -31.70
CA ARG A 30 11.97 34.28 -31.41
C ARG A 30 10.73 34.29 -32.30
N PRO A 31 9.56 34.72 -31.76
CA PRO A 31 8.32 34.89 -32.53
C PRO A 31 8.47 35.69 -33.83
N ASP A 32 9.45 36.62 -33.87
CA ASP A 32 9.75 37.43 -35.06
C ASP A 32 10.25 36.60 -36.27
N ILE A 33 10.91 35.44 -36.05
CA ILE A 33 11.39 34.58 -37.15
C ILE A 33 10.21 33.87 -37.81
N TYR A 34 9.36 33.22 -37.04
CA TYR A 34 8.13 32.56 -37.58
C TYR A 34 7.13 33.57 -38.12
N GLY A 35 7.01 34.74 -37.52
CA GLY A 35 6.24 35.85 -38.01
C GLY A 35 6.68 36.33 -39.40
N LYS A 36 8.01 36.46 -39.62
CA LYS A 36 8.61 36.82 -40.93
C LYS A 36 8.42 35.69 -41.95
N ILE A 37 8.61 34.44 -41.58
CA ILE A 37 8.39 33.28 -42.45
C ILE A 37 6.90 33.26 -42.88
N GLY A 38 5.96 33.40 -41.91
CA GLY A 38 4.51 33.43 -42.20
C GLY A 38 4.07 34.64 -43.01
N SER A 39 4.82 35.74 -43.01
CA SER A 39 4.56 36.91 -43.89
C SER A 39 5.15 36.72 -45.28
N GLN A 40 6.28 36.03 -45.43
CA GLN A 40 6.88 35.69 -46.70
C GLN A 40 6.16 34.57 -47.45
N PHE A 41 5.53 33.67 -46.72
CA PHE A 41 4.79 32.52 -47.27
C PHE A 41 3.35 32.50 -46.71
N PRO A 42 2.50 33.45 -47.08
CA PRO A 42 1.20 33.66 -46.44
C PRO A 42 0.20 32.51 -46.65
N SER A 43 0.42 31.63 -47.62
CA SER A 43 -0.42 30.47 -47.93
C SER A 43 0.04 29.19 -47.21
N ARG A 44 1.10 29.23 -46.43
CA ARG A 44 1.60 28.06 -45.66
C ARG A 44 1.03 28.04 -44.24
N LEU A 45 0.52 26.89 -43.82
CA LEU A 45 -0.10 26.70 -42.50
C LEU A 45 0.93 26.40 -41.41
N GLU A 46 2.04 25.74 -41.76
CA GLU A 46 3.06 25.28 -40.83
C GLU A 46 3.67 26.38 -39.93
N PRO A 47 4.01 27.59 -40.49
CA PRO A 47 4.50 28.67 -39.64
C PRO A 47 3.46 29.20 -38.65
N LEU A 48 2.16 29.18 -39.03
CA LEU A 48 1.08 29.62 -38.15
C LEU A 48 0.87 28.62 -36.99
N MET A 49 0.95 27.31 -37.28
CA MET A 49 0.87 26.29 -36.25
C MET A 49 2.04 26.40 -35.25
N ALA A 50 3.27 26.64 -35.75
CA ALA A 50 4.43 26.87 -34.89
C ALA A 50 4.30 28.13 -34.01
N LEU A 51 3.69 29.20 -34.53
CA LEU A 51 3.39 30.41 -33.78
C LEU A 51 2.34 30.16 -32.68
N ILE A 52 1.30 29.39 -32.99
CA ILE A 52 0.26 29.01 -32.01
C ILE A 52 0.91 28.28 -30.83
N ASP A 53 1.73 27.25 -31.10
CA ASP A 53 2.44 26.50 -30.04
C ASP A 53 3.35 27.41 -29.21
N LEU A 54 4.13 28.26 -29.88
CA LEU A 54 5.06 29.19 -29.20
C LEU A 54 4.31 30.20 -28.31
N TYR A 55 3.28 30.85 -28.85
CA TYR A 55 2.48 31.81 -28.08
C TYR A 55 1.69 31.15 -26.94
N THR A 56 1.23 29.93 -27.14
CA THR A 56 0.60 29.13 -26.05
C THR A 56 1.58 28.85 -24.92
N ARG A 57 2.82 28.44 -25.23
CA ARG A 57 3.86 28.20 -24.22
C ARG A 57 4.28 29.47 -23.49
N THR A 58 4.33 30.61 -24.22
CA THR A 58 4.65 31.91 -23.62
C THR A 58 3.45 32.59 -22.97
N LYS A 59 2.26 31.95 -23.01
CA LYS A 59 0.97 32.45 -22.48
C LYS A 59 0.54 33.80 -23.10
N ASP A 60 0.98 34.10 -24.33
CA ASP A 60 0.52 35.25 -25.08
C ASP A 60 -0.75 34.86 -25.85
N TYR A 61 -1.84 34.69 -25.12
CA TYR A 61 -3.11 34.18 -25.64
C TYR A 61 -3.72 35.10 -26.67
N GLN A 62 -3.45 36.42 -26.60
CA GLN A 62 -3.95 37.34 -27.65
C GLN A 62 -3.28 37.06 -29.00
N GLN A 63 -1.97 36.75 -29.02
CA GLN A 63 -1.29 36.40 -30.26
C GLN A 63 -1.69 34.99 -30.74
N VAL A 64 -2.06 34.08 -29.85
CA VAL A 64 -2.68 32.81 -30.25
C VAL A 64 -3.97 33.08 -31.05
N VAL A 65 -4.89 33.89 -30.49
CA VAL A 65 -6.17 34.25 -31.19
C VAL A 65 -5.92 34.94 -32.51
N ASN A 66 -4.99 35.90 -32.56
CA ASN A 66 -4.62 36.58 -33.80
C ASN A 66 -4.11 35.60 -34.86
N THR A 67 -3.32 34.62 -34.43
CA THR A 67 -2.75 33.59 -35.31
C THR A 67 -3.84 32.61 -35.79
N LEU A 68 -4.76 32.21 -34.88
CA LEU A 68 -5.92 31.39 -35.22
C LEU A 68 -6.86 32.08 -36.23
N ASN A 69 -7.07 33.41 -36.09
CA ASN A 69 -7.84 34.17 -37.04
C ASN A 69 -7.18 34.20 -38.46
N ARG A 70 -5.85 34.25 -38.49
CA ARG A 70 -5.11 34.13 -39.77
C ARG A 70 -5.23 32.73 -40.36
N LEU A 71 -5.16 31.71 -39.52
CA LEU A 71 -5.34 30.31 -39.93
C LEU A 71 -6.74 30.08 -40.49
N GLU A 72 -7.77 30.59 -39.80
CA GLU A 72 -9.17 30.52 -40.26
C GLU A 72 -9.38 31.22 -41.60
N ALA A 73 -8.72 32.35 -41.80
CA ALA A 73 -8.83 33.07 -43.08
C ALA A 73 -8.18 32.32 -44.26
N LEU A 74 -7.22 31.43 -43.99
CA LEU A 74 -6.51 30.64 -45.01
C LEU A 74 -7.13 29.28 -45.27
N ASP A 75 -7.52 28.57 -44.22
CA ASP A 75 -7.97 27.17 -44.28
C ASP A 75 -9.49 27.04 -44.07
N GLY A 76 -10.15 28.15 -43.76
CA GLY A 76 -11.57 28.21 -43.45
C GLY A 76 -11.88 28.02 -41.98
N LYS A 77 -13.14 28.25 -41.61
CA LYS A 77 -13.63 28.03 -40.25
C LYS A 77 -13.68 26.54 -39.95
N SER A 78 -13.17 26.16 -38.81
CA SER A 78 -13.26 24.78 -38.32
C SER A 78 -13.66 24.75 -36.84
N GLU A 79 -14.30 23.65 -36.45
CA GLU A 79 -14.64 23.33 -35.05
C GLU A 79 -13.46 23.51 -34.12
N GLN A 80 -12.29 22.98 -34.51
CA GLN A 80 -11.06 23.00 -33.71
C GLN A 80 -10.56 24.44 -33.50
N ILE A 81 -10.59 25.28 -34.54
CA ILE A 81 -10.19 26.68 -34.45
C ILE A 81 -11.12 27.45 -33.51
N SER A 82 -12.43 27.27 -33.64
CA SER A 82 -13.41 27.93 -32.77
C SER A 82 -13.30 27.49 -31.31
N MET A 83 -13.08 26.20 -31.05
CA MET A 83 -12.86 25.71 -29.70
C MET A 83 -11.55 26.22 -29.09
N GLU A 84 -10.50 26.35 -29.90
CA GLU A 84 -9.23 26.88 -29.40
C GLU A 84 -9.33 28.38 -29.11
N LYS A 85 -10.03 29.15 -29.98
CA LYS A 85 -10.34 30.56 -29.67
C LYS A 85 -11.15 30.69 -28.38
N PHE A 86 -12.18 29.84 -28.19
CA PHE A 86 -12.97 29.79 -26.97
C PHE A 86 -12.09 29.61 -25.73
N ARG A 87 -11.18 28.64 -25.76
CA ARG A 87 -10.23 28.39 -24.65
C ARG A 87 -9.32 29.58 -24.39
N MET A 88 -8.79 30.22 -25.44
CA MET A 88 -7.91 31.38 -25.31
C MET A 88 -8.67 32.57 -24.71
N TYR A 89 -9.92 32.82 -25.15
CA TYR A 89 -10.74 33.88 -24.60
C TYR A 89 -11.05 33.65 -23.11
N LEU A 90 -11.31 32.40 -22.68
CA LEU A 90 -11.46 32.08 -21.28
C LEU A 90 -10.15 32.33 -20.49
N ALA A 91 -9.01 31.93 -21.04
CA ALA A 91 -7.69 32.15 -20.41
C ALA A 91 -7.35 33.65 -20.26
N MET A 92 -7.91 34.52 -21.11
CA MET A 92 -7.79 35.98 -21.03
C MET A 92 -8.89 36.63 -20.18
N ASN A 93 -9.79 35.86 -19.55
CA ASN A 93 -11.01 36.35 -18.88
C ASN A 93 -11.88 37.23 -19.79
N ASN A 94 -11.89 36.93 -21.11
CA ASN A 94 -12.74 37.64 -22.08
C ASN A 94 -14.00 36.82 -22.33
N ASP A 95 -14.90 36.86 -21.32
CA ASP A 95 -16.14 36.05 -21.32
C ASP A 95 -17.06 36.36 -22.49
N GLN A 96 -17.08 37.61 -22.97
CA GLN A 96 -17.92 38.02 -24.09
C GLN A 96 -17.53 37.32 -25.41
N GLN A 97 -16.25 37.27 -25.73
CA GLN A 97 -15.76 36.60 -26.92
C GLN A 97 -15.85 35.09 -26.81
N ALA A 98 -15.52 34.54 -25.63
CA ALA A 98 -15.69 33.12 -25.34
C ALA A 98 -17.16 32.69 -25.56
N PHE A 99 -18.13 33.47 -25.03
CA PHE A 99 -19.55 33.24 -25.25
C PHE A 99 -19.93 33.22 -26.72
N THR A 100 -19.44 34.19 -27.49
CA THR A 100 -19.73 34.30 -28.93
C THR A 100 -19.24 33.06 -29.71
N GLU A 101 -18.04 32.55 -29.37
CA GLU A 101 -17.51 31.38 -30.08
C GLU A 101 -18.32 30.10 -29.76
N ILE A 102 -18.66 29.86 -28.49
CA ILE A 102 -19.43 28.67 -28.11
C ILE A 102 -20.89 28.74 -28.58
N GLU A 103 -21.51 29.94 -28.56
CA GLU A 103 -22.83 30.13 -29.07
C GLU A 103 -22.89 29.83 -30.57
N ASN A 104 -21.89 30.26 -31.34
CA ASN A 104 -21.79 29.98 -32.76
C ASN A 104 -21.61 28.47 -33.02
N LEU A 105 -20.77 27.78 -32.23
CA LEU A 105 -20.62 26.34 -32.32
C LEU A 105 -21.91 25.59 -32.01
N ALA A 106 -22.63 25.98 -30.95
CA ALA A 106 -23.89 25.36 -30.57
C ALA A 106 -25.00 25.61 -31.64
N LYS A 107 -24.96 26.73 -32.36
CA LYS A 107 -25.87 27.00 -33.49
C LYS A 107 -25.51 26.18 -34.74
N GLU A 108 -24.22 26.00 -35.01
CA GLU A 108 -23.72 25.22 -36.15
C GLU A 108 -23.91 23.72 -35.94
N TYR A 109 -23.74 23.25 -34.66
CA TYR A 109 -23.89 21.86 -34.25
C TYR A 109 -24.98 21.70 -33.17
N PRO A 110 -26.28 21.87 -33.52
CA PRO A 110 -27.37 21.97 -32.54
C PRO A 110 -27.72 20.67 -31.81
N TYR A 111 -27.15 19.54 -32.23
CA TYR A 111 -27.29 18.22 -31.63
C TYR A 111 -26.00 17.71 -30.99
N ASP A 112 -24.96 18.53 -30.94
CA ASP A 112 -23.74 18.16 -30.22
C ASP A 112 -23.87 18.51 -28.73
N MET A 113 -24.02 17.49 -27.93
CA MET A 113 -24.23 17.61 -26.46
C MET A 113 -23.06 18.30 -25.75
N ARG A 114 -21.84 18.21 -26.30
CA ARG A 114 -20.64 18.86 -25.74
C ARG A 114 -20.79 20.39 -25.80
N TYR A 115 -21.18 20.95 -26.99
CA TYR A 115 -21.30 22.40 -27.14
C TYR A 115 -22.49 22.95 -26.40
N LEU A 116 -23.60 22.22 -26.39
CA LEU A 116 -24.77 22.62 -25.59
C LEU A 116 -24.44 22.66 -24.11
N THR A 117 -23.74 21.66 -23.60
CA THR A 117 -23.36 21.63 -22.18
C THR A 117 -22.40 22.77 -21.82
N ILE A 118 -21.37 23.01 -22.65
CA ILE A 118 -20.44 24.14 -22.48
C ILE A 118 -21.17 25.46 -22.53
N LEU A 119 -22.12 25.63 -23.46
CA LEU A 119 -22.94 26.85 -23.59
C LEU A 119 -23.76 27.07 -22.29
N GLY A 120 -24.36 26.02 -21.75
CA GLY A 120 -25.04 26.05 -20.47
C GLY A 120 -24.12 26.50 -19.31
N ASP A 121 -22.89 25.98 -19.27
CA ASP A 121 -21.88 26.37 -18.25
C ASP A 121 -21.50 27.86 -18.41
N VAL A 122 -21.37 28.36 -19.63
CA VAL A 122 -21.08 29.76 -19.87
C VAL A 122 -22.29 30.64 -19.48
N TYR A 123 -23.52 30.20 -19.75
CA TYR A 123 -24.72 30.88 -19.26
C TYR A 123 -24.72 30.96 -17.70
N LEU A 124 -24.46 29.85 -17.04
CA LEU A 124 -24.43 29.77 -15.57
C LEU A 124 -23.37 30.69 -14.96
N ASN A 125 -22.18 30.75 -15.57
CA ASN A 125 -21.08 31.60 -15.10
C ASN A 125 -21.38 33.08 -15.34
N ASN A 126 -22.14 33.43 -16.35
CA ASN A 126 -22.57 34.80 -16.65
C ASN A 126 -23.86 35.19 -15.90
N GLY A 127 -24.35 34.40 -14.97
CA GLY A 127 -25.55 34.69 -14.17
C GLY A 127 -26.88 34.52 -14.96
N LYS A 128 -26.83 33.90 -16.12
CA LYS A 128 -28.01 33.56 -16.95
C LYS A 128 -28.47 32.14 -16.55
N GLU A 129 -29.02 32.05 -15.36
CA GLU A 129 -29.31 30.79 -14.70
C GLU A 129 -30.45 29.99 -15.35
N GLU A 130 -31.49 30.72 -15.87
CA GLU A 130 -32.62 30.09 -16.52
C GLU A 130 -32.21 29.49 -17.88
N GLU A 131 -31.44 30.24 -18.68
CA GLU A 131 -30.91 29.74 -19.95
C GLU A 131 -29.96 28.55 -19.76
N ALA A 132 -29.14 28.56 -18.68
CA ALA A 132 -28.30 27.44 -18.35
C ALA A 132 -29.13 26.17 -18.05
N TYR A 133 -30.15 26.32 -17.20
CA TYR A 133 -31.02 25.20 -16.80
C TYR A 133 -31.77 24.62 -18.03
N GLU A 134 -32.37 25.46 -18.87
CA GLU A 134 -33.06 25.03 -20.09
C GLU A 134 -32.10 24.29 -21.03
N THR A 135 -30.87 24.78 -21.16
CA THR A 135 -29.86 24.16 -22.02
C THR A 135 -29.45 22.78 -21.51
N TYR A 136 -29.21 22.62 -20.17
CA TYR A 136 -28.92 21.33 -19.59
C TYR A 136 -30.12 20.37 -19.73
N GLN A 137 -31.34 20.85 -19.48
CA GLN A 137 -32.53 20.01 -19.67
C GLN A 137 -32.71 19.53 -21.11
N LYS A 138 -32.37 20.37 -22.10
CA LYS A 138 -32.40 19.98 -23.50
C LYS A 138 -31.41 18.84 -23.76
N VAL A 139 -30.19 18.92 -23.25
CA VAL A 139 -29.18 17.86 -23.37
C VAL A 139 -29.68 16.58 -22.71
N LEU A 140 -30.13 16.65 -21.46
CA LEU A 140 -30.55 15.48 -20.67
C LEU A 140 -31.85 14.85 -21.16
N LYS A 141 -32.65 15.58 -21.95
CA LYS A 141 -33.83 15.03 -22.63
C LYS A 141 -33.43 14.14 -23.80
N GLU A 142 -32.42 14.54 -24.56
CA GLU A 142 -31.90 13.74 -25.69
C GLU A 142 -31.02 12.58 -25.21
N GLU A 143 -30.16 12.84 -24.21
CA GLU A 143 -29.25 11.86 -23.64
C GLU A 143 -29.29 11.92 -22.11
N PRO A 144 -30.21 11.17 -21.46
CA PRO A 144 -30.41 11.23 -20.00
C PRO A 144 -29.20 10.82 -19.16
N GLY A 145 -28.28 10.06 -19.74
CA GLY A 145 -27.04 9.58 -19.09
C GLY A 145 -25.81 10.43 -19.39
N TYR A 146 -25.93 11.58 -20.07
CA TYR A 146 -24.78 12.38 -20.44
C TYR A 146 -24.09 13.01 -19.21
N ALA A 147 -23.01 12.38 -18.78
CA ALA A 147 -22.33 12.73 -17.52
C ALA A 147 -21.91 14.20 -17.40
N PRO A 148 -21.37 14.88 -18.45
CA PRO A 148 -21.03 16.29 -18.34
C PRO A 148 -22.25 17.19 -18.01
N ALA A 149 -23.39 16.96 -18.65
CA ALA A 149 -24.60 17.75 -18.37
C ALA A 149 -25.21 17.45 -16.99
N LEU A 150 -25.13 16.20 -16.53
CA LEU A 150 -25.54 15.83 -15.18
C LEU A 150 -24.69 16.55 -14.13
N LEU A 151 -23.37 16.64 -14.33
CA LEU A 151 -22.45 17.36 -13.44
C LEU A 151 -22.69 18.87 -13.46
N SER A 152 -22.94 19.44 -14.66
CA SER A 152 -23.29 20.86 -14.81
C SER A 152 -24.62 21.20 -14.13
N MET A 153 -25.60 20.30 -14.22
CA MET A 153 -26.88 20.43 -13.50
C MET A 153 -26.71 20.35 -11.99
N ALA A 154 -25.81 19.45 -11.49
CA ALA A 154 -25.46 19.40 -10.08
C ALA A 154 -24.83 20.73 -9.63
N SER A 155 -23.88 21.26 -10.40
CA SER A 155 -23.25 22.57 -10.10
C SER A 155 -24.27 23.72 -10.12
N TYR A 156 -25.28 23.68 -11.00
CA TYR A 156 -26.40 24.62 -11.01
C TYR A 156 -27.17 24.58 -9.70
N TYR A 157 -27.58 23.39 -9.23
CA TYR A 157 -28.31 23.25 -7.96
C TYR A 157 -27.49 23.68 -6.76
N GLU A 158 -26.18 23.40 -6.78
CA GLU A 158 -25.25 23.87 -5.75
C GLU A 158 -25.19 25.40 -5.68
N LYS A 159 -25.04 26.07 -6.82
CA LYS A 159 -24.99 27.53 -6.93
C LYS A 159 -26.30 28.19 -6.44
N LYS A 160 -27.42 27.51 -6.65
CA LYS A 160 -28.75 27.94 -6.15
C LYS A 160 -28.97 27.67 -4.66
N GLY A 161 -28.05 26.99 -3.97
CA GLY A 161 -28.24 26.56 -2.57
C GLY A 161 -29.34 25.50 -2.40
N GLN A 162 -29.67 24.76 -3.47
CA GLN A 162 -30.69 23.71 -3.47
C GLN A 162 -30.05 22.35 -3.11
N ASP A 163 -29.54 22.24 -1.88
CA ASP A 163 -28.75 21.10 -1.41
C ASP A 163 -29.43 19.75 -1.63
N SER A 164 -30.75 19.67 -1.48
CA SER A 164 -31.50 18.43 -1.69
C SER A 164 -31.48 17.98 -3.16
N LEU A 165 -31.66 18.91 -4.09
CA LEU A 165 -31.63 18.61 -5.52
C LEU A 165 -30.20 18.31 -6.01
N TYR A 166 -29.22 19.03 -5.48
CA TYR A 166 -27.80 18.74 -5.69
C TYR A 166 -27.49 17.28 -5.31
N GLN A 167 -27.94 16.85 -4.12
CA GLN A 167 -27.69 15.47 -3.66
C GLN A 167 -28.38 14.44 -4.54
N VAL A 168 -29.66 14.66 -4.88
CA VAL A 168 -30.39 13.76 -5.80
C VAL A 168 -29.68 13.64 -7.15
N GLN A 169 -29.13 14.76 -7.65
CA GLN A 169 -28.40 14.76 -8.91
C GLN A 169 -27.10 13.96 -8.82
N LEU A 170 -26.36 14.10 -7.72
CA LEU A 170 -25.15 13.29 -7.49
C LEU A 170 -25.46 11.80 -7.37
N ASP A 171 -26.51 11.44 -6.63
CA ASP A 171 -26.95 10.06 -6.50
C ASP A 171 -27.34 9.48 -7.89
N THR A 172 -28.03 10.30 -8.71
CA THR A 172 -28.38 9.91 -10.09
C THR A 172 -27.15 9.63 -10.93
N ILE A 173 -26.10 10.47 -10.84
CA ILE A 173 -24.85 10.28 -11.58
C ILE A 173 -24.12 9.01 -11.10
N LEU A 174 -24.00 8.88 -9.79
CA LEU A 174 -23.22 7.80 -9.17
C LEU A 174 -23.83 6.41 -9.39
N LEU A 175 -25.17 6.33 -9.50
CA LEU A 175 -25.92 5.10 -9.74
C LEU A 175 -26.25 4.86 -11.22
N ASN A 176 -25.82 5.73 -12.13
CA ASN A 176 -26.07 5.59 -13.55
C ASN A 176 -25.02 4.69 -14.21
N ASP A 177 -25.46 3.59 -14.83
CA ASP A 177 -24.57 2.62 -15.49
C ASP A 177 -23.88 3.21 -16.75
N ASN A 178 -24.45 4.25 -17.36
CA ASN A 178 -23.85 4.91 -18.52
C ASN A 178 -22.73 5.90 -18.14
N VAL A 179 -22.51 6.14 -16.85
CA VAL A 179 -21.41 6.98 -16.36
C VAL A 179 -20.21 6.09 -16.04
N ASP A 180 -19.08 6.40 -16.66
CA ASP A 180 -17.84 5.65 -16.50
C ASP A 180 -17.29 5.70 -15.06
N SER A 181 -16.51 4.68 -14.70
CA SER A 181 -15.93 4.53 -13.38
C SER A 181 -15.01 5.68 -12.97
N ASP A 182 -14.27 6.27 -13.93
CA ASP A 182 -13.37 7.39 -13.66
C ASP A 182 -14.14 8.65 -13.27
N THR A 183 -15.26 8.91 -13.93
CA THR A 183 -16.15 10.03 -13.59
C THR A 183 -16.76 9.83 -12.20
N LYS A 184 -17.27 8.62 -11.89
CA LYS A 184 -17.78 8.28 -10.55
C LYS A 184 -16.70 8.44 -9.48
N MET A 185 -15.49 7.96 -9.72
CA MET A 185 -14.35 8.10 -8.81
C MET A 185 -14.00 9.57 -8.54
N ASN A 186 -13.96 10.39 -9.60
CA ASN A 186 -13.63 11.81 -9.45
C ASN A 186 -14.68 12.55 -8.60
N ILE A 187 -15.96 12.24 -8.80
CA ILE A 187 -17.05 12.78 -7.98
C ILE A 187 -16.87 12.35 -6.52
N MET A 188 -16.64 11.06 -6.26
CA MET A 188 -16.46 10.54 -4.90
C MET A 188 -15.24 11.17 -4.20
N ARG A 189 -14.11 11.33 -4.90
CA ARG A 189 -12.93 12.03 -4.35
C ARG A 189 -13.25 13.49 -3.98
N GLN A 190 -13.98 14.21 -4.81
CA GLN A 190 -14.40 15.58 -4.49
C GLN A 190 -15.33 15.64 -3.28
N LEU A 191 -16.29 14.72 -3.18
CA LEU A 191 -17.18 14.63 -2.02
C LEU A 191 -16.43 14.32 -0.73
N ILE A 192 -15.43 13.42 -0.78
CA ILE A 192 -14.56 13.12 0.35
C ILE A 192 -13.81 14.38 0.79
N LEU A 193 -13.11 15.05 -0.13
CA LEU A 193 -12.36 16.26 0.17
C LEU A 193 -13.24 17.35 0.79
N ARG A 194 -14.44 17.55 0.24
CA ARG A 194 -15.39 18.54 0.73
C ARG A 194 -15.92 18.19 2.13
N SER A 195 -16.20 16.91 2.37
CA SER A 195 -16.63 16.42 3.69
C SER A 195 -15.55 16.64 4.74
N GLU A 196 -14.29 16.41 4.41
CA GLU A 196 -13.16 16.64 5.31
C GLU A 196 -12.96 18.11 5.64
N GLN A 197 -13.08 19.01 4.66
CA GLN A 197 -12.97 20.45 4.86
C GLN A 197 -14.10 21.01 5.72
N THR A 198 -15.29 20.46 5.62
CA THR A 198 -16.48 20.95 6.34
C THR A 198 -16.77 20.20 7.64
N ASN A 199 -15.98 19.17 7.95
CA ASN A 199 -16.17 18.27 9.10
C ASN A 199 -17.60 17.67 9.16
N LYS A 200 -18.20 17.45 7.98
CA LYS A 200 -19.56 16.90 7.84
C LYS A 200 -19.51 15.36 7.88
N ASP A 201 -20.65 14.81 8.22
CA ASP A 201 -20.90 13.41 8.51
C ASP A 201 -20.30 12.43 7.48
N SER A 202 -19.36 11.61 7.93
CA SER A 202 -18.71 10.57 7.13
C SER A 202 -19.65 9.40 6.80
N THR A 203 -20.77 9.24 7.52
CA THR A 203 -21.73 8.14 7.30
C THR A 203 -22.45 8.28 5.96
N LYS A 204 -22.67 9.54 5.51
CA LYS A 204 -23.29 9.81 4.21
C LYS A 204 -22.43 9.32 3.04
N ILE A 205 -21.11 9.58 3.08
CA ILE A 205 -20.18 9.11 2.05
C ILE A 205 -20.06 7.59 2.07
N ALA A 206 -20.00 6.99 3.25
CA ALA A 206 -20.01 5.53 3.38
C ALA A 206 -21.30 4.91 2.80
N GLY A 207 -22.45 5.57 3.01
CA GLY A 207 -23.73 5.17 2.42
C GLY A 207 -23.74 5.25 0.90
N LEU A 208 -23.13 6.28 0.30
CA LEU A 208 -22.99 6.41 -1.16
C LEU A 208 -22.13 5.29 -1.73
N PHE A 209 -20.97 5.00 -1.12
CA PHE A 209 -20.16 3.86 -1.52
C PHE A 209 -20.93 2.53 -1.44
N THR A 210 -21.67 2.31 -0.36
CA THR A 210 -22.49 1.11 -0.21
C THR A 210 -23.53 1.00 -1.34
N SER A 211 -24.12 2.10 -1.77
CA SER A 211 -25.11 2.12 -2.85
C SER A 211 -24.46 1.83 -4.21
N ILE A 212 -23.32 2.46 -4.51
CA ILE A 212 -22.59 2.25 -5.76
C ILE A 212 -22.08 0.80 -5.87
N LEU A 213 -21.55 0.24 -4.77
CA LEU A 213 -20.97 -1.10 -4.75
C LEU A 213 -22.00 -2.25 -4.76
N LYS A 214 -23.30 -1.95 -4.67
CA LYS A 214 -24.36 -2.93 -4.94
C LYS A 214 -24.46 -3.28 -6.42
N GLU A 215 -24.14 -2.33 -7.28
CA GLU A 215 -24.11 -2.54 -8.72
C GLU A 215 -22.79 -3.23 -9.13
N LYS A 216 -22.84 -3.96 -10.24
CA LYS A 216 -21.66 -4.66 -10.77
C LYS A 216 -20.62 -3.64 -11.21
N GLN A 217 -19.42 -3.74 -10.67
CA GLN A 217 -18.31 -2.86 -11.02
C GLN A 217 -17.50 -3.45 -12.19
N GLU A 218 -17.03 -2.60 -13.10
CA GLU A 218 -16.17 -3.00 -14.22
C GLU A 218 -14.72 -3.27 -13.77
N ASN A 219 -14.28 -2.54 -12.75
CA ASN A 219 -12.95 -2.65 -12.15
C ASN A 219 -13.02 -2.46 -10.63
N ALA A 220 -11.91 -2.67 -9.94
CA ALA A 220 -11.84 -2.59 -8.49
C ALA A 220 -11.61 -1.16 -7.93
N ASP A 221 -11.50 -0.15 -8.79
CA ASP A 221 -11.01 1.18 -8.37
C ASP A 221 -11.94 1.88 -7.37
N ILE A 222 -13.26 1.85 -7.64
CA ILE A 222 -14.26 2.45 -6.73
C ILE A 222 -14.32 1.67 -5.41
N ALA A 223 -14.28 0.34 -5.45
CA ALA A 223 -14.27 -0.49 -4.26
C ALA A 223 -12.99 -0.24 -3.44
N MET A 224 -11.84 -0.07 -4.09
CA MET A 224 -10.59 0.25 -3.42
C MET A 224 -10.60 1.65 -2.80
N LEU A 225 -11.18 2.65 -3.49
CA LEU A 225 -11.37 4.00 -2.94
C LEU A 225 -12.30 3.97 -1.71
N ALA A 226 -13.38 3.19 -1.76
CA ALA A 226 -14.30 3.00 -0.65
C ALA A 226 -13.59 2.36 0.55
N ALA A 227 -12.83 1.28 0.33
CA ALA A 227 -12.06 0.62 1.37
C ALA A 227 -11.06 1.57 2.03
N GLN A 228 -10.28 2.32 1.24
CA GLN A 228 -9.34 3.33 1.75
C GLN A 228 -10.02 4.41 2.59
N TYR A 229 -11.17 4.90 2.14
CA TYR A 229 -11.96 5.86 2.90
C TYR A 229 -12.41 5.30 4.24
N LEU A 230 -13.00 4.10 4.26
CA LEU A 230 -13.47 3.43 5.47
C LEU A 230 -12.32 3.20 6.46
N LEU A 231 -11.16 2.73 5.98
CA LEU A 231 -9.96 2.54 6.80
C LEU A 231 -9.46 3.85 7.41
N THR A 232 -9.44 4.95 6.64
CA THR A 232 -9.06 6.27 7.14
C THR A 232 -9.99 6.73 8.27
N LYS A 233 -11.27 6.35 8.22
CA LYS A 233 -12.26 6.62 9.26
C LYS A 233 -12.28 5.57 10.39
N LYS A 234 -11.35 4.60 10.39
CA LYS A 234 -11.25 3.49 11.37
C LYS A 234 -12.51 2.60 11.41
N MET A 235 -13.16 2.45 10.27
CA MET A 235 -14.36 1.62 10.08
C MET A 235 -13.94 0.25 9.50
N ASP A 236 -13.10 -0.47 10.25
CA ASP A 236 -12.48 -1.72 9.80
C ASP A 236 -13.51 -2.81 9.45
N LYS A 237 -14.60 -2.87 10.24
CA LYS A 237 -15.67 -3.86 10.03
C LYS A 237 -16.43 -3.65 8.72
N GLU A 238 -16.64 -2.39 8.36
CA GLU A 238 -17.29 -2.00 7.12
C GLU A 238 -16.32 -2.12 5.92
N ALA A 239 -15.01 -1.90 6.15
CA ALA A 239 -13.98 -2.03 5.12
C ALA A 239 -13.74 -3.48 4.72
N THR A 240 -13.84 -4.43 5.64
CA THR A 240 -13.58 -5.86 5.38
C THR A 240 -14.38 -6.44 4.21
N PRO A 241 -15.72 -6.34 4.14
CA PRO A 241 -16.48 -6.86 3.00
C PRO A 241 -16.16 -6.14 1.68
N VAL A 242 -15.83 -4.86 1.74
CA VAL A 242 -15.43 -4.10 0.55
C VAL A 242 -14.07 -4.56 0.02
N LEU A 243 -13.11 -4.84 0.90
CA LEU A 243 -11.82 -5.41 0.51
C LEU A 243 -11.97 -6.82 -0.10
N HIS A 244 -12.89 -7.64 0.40
CA HIS A 244 -13.21 -8.91 -0.24
C HIS A 244 -13.80 -8.71 -1.64
N GLN A 245 -14.70 -7.73 -1.81
CA GLN A 245 -15.24 -7.39 -3.12
C GLN A 245 -14.14 -6.90 -4.09
N VAL A 246 -13.15 -6.15 -3.60
CA VAL A 246 -11.96 -5.81 -4.40
C VAL A 246 -11.27 -7.08 -4.91
N LEU A 247 -11.06 -8.09 -4.05
CA LEU A 247 -10.41 -9.34 -4.45
C LEU A 247 -11.26 -10.26 -5.33
N GLU A 248 -12.58 -10.11 -5.30
CA GLU A 248 -13.48 -10.80 -6.24
C GLU A 248 -13.37 -10.22 -7.66
N ILE A 249 -13.16 -8.90 -7.78
CA ILE A 249 -13.02 -8.21 -9.07
C ILE A 249 -11.58 -8.31 -9.59
N ASP A 250 -10.60 -8.09 -8.70
CA ASP A 250 -9.17 -8.08 -8.98
C ASP A 250 -8.43 -9.00 -7.99
N PRO A 251 -8.31 -10.29 -8.29
CA PRO A 251 -7.62 -11.26 -7.41
C PRO A 251 -6.12 -10.97 -7.21
N GLU A 252 -5.50 -10.17 -8.07
CA GLU A 252 -4.09 -9.78 -7.96
C GLU A 252 -3.87 -8.55 -7.07
N ASN A 253 -4.93 -7.97 -6.53
CA ASN A 253 -4.85 -6.74 -5.73
C ASN A 253 -4.11 -6.97 -4.41
N THR A 254 -2.80 -6.84 -4.48
CA THR A 254 -1.90 -6.99 -3.31
C THR A 254 -2.24 -6.06 -2.15
N PRO A 255 -2.51 -4.74 -2.34
CA PRO A 255 -2.87 -3.86 -1.24
C PRO A 255 -4.12 -4.30 -0.47
N ALA A 256 -5.18 -4.69 -1.16
CA ALA A 256 -6.41 -5.17 -0.52
C ALA A 256 -6.16 -6.46 0.27
N ARG A 257 -5.40 -7.39 -0.31
CA ARG A 257 -5.07 -8.67 0.32
C ARG A 257 -4.20 -8.49 1.57
N LEU A 258 -3.18 -7.63 1.52
CA LEU A 258 -2.33 -7.32 2.68
C LEU A 258 -3.12 -6.63 3.79
N GLN A 259 -4.10 -5.80 3.46
CA GLN A 259 -4.95 -5.18 4.47
C GLN A 259 -5.84 -6.21 5.18
N LEU A 260 -6.49 -7.12 4.45
CA LEU A 260 -7.25 -8.22 5.03
C LEU A 260 -6.36 -9.15 5.87
N LEU A 261 -5.15 -9.43 5.38
CA LEU A 261 -4.16 -10.22 6.09
C LEU A 261 -3.78 -9.58 7.43
N SER A 262 -3.59 -8.26 7.46
CA SER A 262 -3.31 -7.54 8.70
C SER A 262 -4.46 -7.66 9.73
N PHE A 263 -5.70 -7.70 9.27
CA PHE A 263 -6.86 -7.94 10.14
C PHE A 263 -6.87 -9.36 10.69
N ALA A 264 -6.68 -10.35 9.82
CA ALA A 264 -6.65 -11.76 10.21
C ALA A 264 -5.54 -12.06 11.25
N ILE A 265 -4.36 -11.44 11.06
CA ILE A 265 -3.23 -11.55 12.02
C ILE A 265 -3.59 -10.92 13.37
N ARG A 266 -4.16 -9.71 13.37
CA ARG A 266 -4.58 -9.02 14.59
C ARG A 266 -5.64 -9.80 15.37
N GLU A 267 -6.51 -10.52 14.65
CA GLU A 267 -7.54 -11.37 15.23
C GLU A 267 -7.03 -12.79 15.58
N GLN A 268 -5.76 -13.08 15.35
CA GLN A 268 -5.13 -14.39 15.53
C GLN A 268 -5.87 -15.51 14.75
N ASN A 269 -6.49 -15.16 13.62
CA ASN A 269 -7.21 -16.11 12.77
C ASN A 269 -6.28 -16.74 11.72
N MET A 270 -5.51 -17.75 12.14
CA MET A 270 -4.52 -18.40 11.27
C MET A 270 -5.13 -19.13 10.07
N ASP A 271 -6.37 -19.59 10.17
CA ASP A 271 -7.08 -20.20 9.04
C ASP A 271 -7.38 -19.17 7.95
N GLU A 272 -7.81 -17.96 8.33
CA GLU A 272 -8.03 -16.87 7.37
C GLU A 272 -6.70 -16.35 6.80
N VAL A 273 -5.63 -16.30 7.60
CA VAL A 273 -4.27 -15.98 7.10
C VAL A 273 -3.88 -16.92 5.96
N ILE A 274 -4.02 -18.23 6.17
CA ILE A 274 -3.69 -19.25 5.15
C ILE A 274 -4.59 -19.08 3.92
N LYS A 275 -5.90 -18.89 4.10
CA LYS A 275 -6.87 -18.72 3.02
C LYS A 275 -6.59 -17.48 2.17
N LEU A 276 -6.15 -16.38 2.78
CA LEU A 276 -5.78 -15.15 2.07
C LEU A 276 -4.44 -15.29 1.33
N CYS A 277 -3.46 -15.97 1.93
CA CYS A 277 -2.14 -16.12 1.33
C CYS A 277 -2.11 -17.16 0.20
N ALA A 278 -2.83 -18.28 0.30
CA ALA A 278 -2.74 -19.37 -0.66
C ALA A 278 -2.98 -18.96 -2.12
N PRO A 279 -4.03 -18.20 -2.49
CA PRO A 279 -4.19 -17.71 -3.86
C PRO A 279 -3.12 -16.71 -4.28
N ALA A 280 -2.61 -15.92 -3.33
CA ALA A 280 -1.59 -14.90 -3.63
C ALA A 280 -0.28 -15.51 -4.14
N LEU A 281 0.05 -16.74 -3.72
CA LEU A 281 1.24 -17.44 -4.22
C LEU A 281 1.17 -17.78 -5.71
N GLU A 282 -0.04 -17.81 -6.28
CA GLU A 282 -0.27 -18.02 -7.72
C GLU A 282 -0.31 -16.70 -8.49
N TYR A 283 -1.01 -15.70 -7.93
CA TYR A 283 -1.24 -14.41 -8.60
C TYR A 283 -0.04 -13.46 -8.50
N THR A 284 0.63 -13.44 -7.33
CA THR A 284 1.72 -12.50 -7.02
C THR A 284 2.89 -13.25 -6.35
N PRO A 285 3.53 -14.21 -7.03
CA PRO A 285 4.54 -15.10 -6.44
C PRO A 285 5.82 -14.38 -5.99
N ASP A 286 6.05 -13.16 -6.41
CA ASP A 286 7.19 -12.32 -6.03
C ASP A 286 6.99 -11.54 -4.71
N VAL A 287 5.77 -11.56 -4.15
CA VAL A 287 5.45 -10.91 -2.87
C VAL A 287 5.76 -11.89 -1.73
N LEU A 288 6.97 -11.77 -1.16
CA LEU A 288 7.48 -12.70 -0.15
C LEU A 288 6.69 -12.67 1.16
N GLU A 289 6.00 -11.58 1.47
CA GLU A 289 5.16 -11.42 2.66
C GLU A 289 4.08 -12.51 2.76
N PHE A 290 3.53 -12.96 1.64
CA PHE A 290 2.51 -14.01 1.66
C PHE A 290 3.08 -15.38 2.07
N TYR A 291 4.30 -15.71 1.63
CA TYR A 291 4.99 -16.92 2.11
C TYR A 291 5.34 -16.80 3.59
N TYR A 292 5.81 -15.62 4.02
CA TYR A 292 6.18 -15.36 5.40
C TYR A 292 5.01 -15.61 6.36
N TYR A 293 3.90 -14.92 6.14
CA TYR A 293 2.75 -15.03 7.04
C TYR A 293 2.06 -16.38 6.94
N MET A 294 2.00 -16.99 5.75
CA MET A 294 1.45 -18.34 5.60
C MET A 294 2.30 -19.40 6.30
N GLY A 295 3.64 -19.29 6.20
CA GLY A 295 4.56 -20.16 6.89
C GLY A 295 4.45 -20.02 8.41
N LEU A 296 4.38 -18.80 8.93
CA LEU A 296 4.13 -18.53 10.35
C LEU A 296 2.77 -19.08 10.81
N ALA A 297 1.72 -18.93 10.01
CA ALA A 297 0.41 -19.46 10.36
C ALA A 297 0.40 -20.99 10.46
N TYR A 298 1.10 -21.68 9.54
CA TYR A 298 1.28 -23.12 9.64
C TYR A 298 2.12 -23.51 10.86
N HIS A 299 3.19 -22.77 11.15
CA HIS A 299 4.01 -23.01 12.33
C HIS A 299 3.21 -22.86 13.62
N GLN A 300 2.43 -21.79 13.76
CA GLN A 300 1.58 -21.58 14.93
C GLN A 300 0.48 -22.65 15.10
N LYS A 301 0.08 -23.28 13.99
CA LYS A 301 -0.83 -24.45 13.99
C LYS A 301 -0.10 -25.78 14.17
N GLU A 302 1.17 -25.78 14.56
CA GLU A 302 2.05 -26.96 14.73
C GLU A 302 2.22 -27.83 13.47
N LYS A 303 1.94 -27.24 12.30
CA LYS A 303 2.07 -27.89 10.99
C LYS A 303 3.46 -27.63 10.41
N THR A 304 4.46 -28.26 11.02
CA THR A 304 5.90 -28.03 10.74
C THR A 304 6.26 -28.33 9.29
N ASP A 305 5.71 -29.40 8.71
CA ASP A 305 6.06 -29.81 7.33
C ASP A 305 5.48 -28.82 6.30
N GLU A 306 4.23 -28.40 6.47
CA GLU A 306 3.58 -27.40 5.63
C GLU A 306 4.29 -26.04 5.74
N ALA A 307 4.69 -25.64 6.96
CA ALA A 307 5.46 -24.42 7.17
C ALA A 307 6.80 -24.44 6.40
N LEU A 308 7.57 -25.53 6.53
CA LEU A 308 8.83 -25.71 5.80
C LEU A 308 8.63 -25.70 4.28
N GLU A 309 7.57 -26.31 3.77
CA GLU A 309 7.28 -26.32 2.33
C GLU A 309 7.00 -24.90 1.82
N VAL A 310 6.22 -24.10 2.57
CA VAL A 310 5.89 -22.71 2.22
C VAL A 310 7.16 -21.86 2.23
N PHE A 311 7.99 -21.93 3.27
CA PHE A 311 9.22 -21.15 3.33
C PHE A 311 10.21 -21.54 2.21
N LYS A 312 10.36 -22.82 1.90
CA LYS A 312 11.16 -23.27 0.74
C LYS A 312 10.66 -22.71 -0.59
N LYS A 313 9.33 -22.67 -0.79
CA LYS A 313 8.75 -22.04 -1.98
C LYS A 313 9.08 -20.55 -2.02
N GLY A 314 8.96 -19.84 -0.88
CA GLY A 314 9.32 -18.44 -0.77
C GLY A 314 10.79 -18.16 -1.06
N VAL A 315 11.70 -18.99 -0.54
CA VAL A 315 13.14 -18.89 -0.82
C VAL A 315 13.44 -19.01 -2.32
N ASN A 316 12.69 -19.85 -3.05
CA ASN A 316 12.85 -20.00 -4.49
C ASN A 316 12.39 -18.78 -5.31
N GLN A 317 11.64 -17.86 -4.71
CA GLN A 317 11.22 -16.58 -5.32
C GLN A 317 12.19 -15.42 -5.00
N VAL A 318 13.21 -15.65 -4.18
CA VAL A 318 14.16 -14.62 -3.79
C VAL A 318 14.98 -14.14 -4.98
N THR A 319 15.09 -12.83 -5.11
CA THR A 319 15.88 -12.13 -6.14
C THR A 319 16.83 -11.14 -5.47
N ASP A 320 17.73 -10.54 -6.25
CA ASP A 320 18.62 -9.47 -5.75
C ASP A 320 17.88 -8.23 -5.23
N LYS A 321 16.61 -8.07 -5.62
CA LYS A 321 15.74 -6.96 -5.18
C LYS A 321 14.90 -7.28 -3.95
N SER A 322 14.89 -8.52 -3.52
CA SER A 322 14.09 -8.97 -2.38
C SER A 322 14.52 -8.30 -1.07
N ASN A 323 13.56 -8.11 -0.18
CA ASN A 323 13.84 -7.57 1.15
C ASN A 323 14.67 -8.58 1.95
N LYS A 324 15.93 -8.22 2.20
CA LYS A 324 16.90 -9.08 2.89
C LYS A 324 16.47 -9.46 4.31
N ASP A 325 15.73 -8.59 4.98
CA ASP A 325 15.22 -8.87 6.33
C ASP A 325 14.24 -10.04 6.31
N ILE A 326 13.25 -10.01 5.38
CA ILE A 326 12.28 -11.10 5.22
C ILE A 326 12.96 -12.40 4.83
N VAL A 327 13.94 -12.34 3.93
CA VAL A 327 14.69 -13.54 3.51
C VAL A 327 15.48 -14.12 4.67
N SER A 328 16.13 -13.27 5.48
CA SER A 328 16.83 -13.68 6.70
C SER A 328 15.87 -14.36 7.67
N ASP A 329 14.69 -13.79 7.89
CA ASP A 329 13.70 -14.37 8.78
C ASP A 329 13.14 -15.70 8.26
N PHE A 330 12.98 -15.89 6.95
CA PHE A 330 12.64 -17.19 6.37
C PHE A 330 13.65 -18.26 6.79
N TYR A 331 14.93 -18.00 6.58
CA TYR A 331 15.97 -18.93 6.93
C TYR A 331 16.10 -19.16 8.44
N ALA A 332 15.90 -18.13 9.26
CA ALA A 332 15.91 -18.25 10.72
C ALA A 332 14.80 -19.19 11.20
N ILE A 333 13.57 -18.98 10.74
CA ILE A 333 12.41 -19.82 11.10
C ILE A 333 12.59 -21.24 10.55
N MET A 334 13.11 -21.40 9.32
CA MET A 334 13.46 -22.73 8.79
C MET A 334 14.48 -23.43 9.69
N GLY A 335 15.44 -22.70 10.25
CA GLY A 335 16.41 -23.22 11.22
C GLY A 335 15.70 -23.78 12.46
N ASP A 336 14.77 -23.04 13.05
CA ASP A 336 13.95 -23.48 14.18
C ASP A 336 13.12 -24.73 13.83
N LEU A 337 12.44 -24.73 12.68
CA LEU A 337 11.62 -25.85 12.21
C LEU A 337 12.44 -27.12 11.94
N TYR A 338 13.65 -27.00 11.36
CA TYR A 338 14.55 -28.12 11.19
C TYR A 338 15.06 -28.66 12.52
N HIS A 339 15.33 -27.77 13.49
CA HIS A 339 15.73 -28.20 14.82
C HIS A 339 14.62 -28.99 15.53
N ILE A 340 13.35 -28.54 15.46
CA ILE A 340 12.16 -29.25 15.95
C ILE A 340 12.10 -30.66 15.35
N LYS A 341 12.45 -30.80 14.05
CA LYS A 341 12.52 -32.10 13.34
C LYS A 341 13.79 -32.90 13.63
N LYS A 342 14.67 -32.41 14.51
CA LYS A 342 15.98 -33.01 14.82
C LYS A 342 16.91 -33.13 13.60
N MET A 343 16.75 -32.25 12.62
CA MET A 343 17.58 -32.16 11.43
C MET A 343 18.64 -31.06 11.64
N ASN A 344 19.57 -31.31 12.54
CA ASN A 344 20.48 -30.28 13.05
C ASN A 344 21.46 -29.74 11.99
N VAL A 345 21.82 -30.53 10.99
CA VAL A 345 22.72 -30.10 9.90
C VAL A 345 22.00 -29.06 9.05
N GLU A 346 20.75 -29.33 8.68
CA GLU A 346 19.90 -28.43 7.91
C GLU A 346 19.54 -27.18 8.73
N ALA A 347 19.31 -27.32 10.03
CA ALA A 347 19.06 -26.19 10.93
C ALA A 347 20.22 -25.20 10.93
N TYR A 348 21.44 -25.70 11.14
CA TYR A 348 22.63 -24.84 11.14
C TYR A 348 22.93 -24.20 9.79
N ALA A 349 22.73 -24.92 8.69
CA ALA A 349 22.86 -24.36 7.34
C ALA A 349 21.82 -23.24 7.09
N ALA A 350 20.60 -23.38 7.62
CA ALA A 350 19.57 -22.37 7.51
C ALA A 350 19.95 -21.12 8.33
N TYR A 351 20.41 -21.26 9.57
CA TYR A 351 20.88 -20.11 10.37
C TYR A 351 22.09 -19.41 9.74
N ASP A 352 23.06 -20.16 9.21
CA ASP A 352 24.19 -19.56 8.47
C ASP A 352 23.67 -18.75 7.27
N SER A 353 22.66 -19.26 6.54
CA SER A 353 22.02 -18.52 5.45
C SER A 353 21.30 -17.28 5.94
N ALA A 354 20.57 -17.35 7.06
CA ALA A 354 19.90 -16.18 7.64
C ALA A 354 20.91 -15.05 7.93
N LEU A 355 22.04 -15.39 8.51
CA LEU A 355 23.10 -14.44 8.87
C LEU A 355 23.87 -13.87 7.65
N VAL A 356 23.84 -14.56 6.51
CA VAL A 356 24.35 -14.00 5.24
C VAL A 356 23.46 -12.88 4.74
N TYR A 357 22.14 -13.01 4.84
CA TYR A 357 21.21 -11.94 4.43
C TYR A 357 21.15 -10.80 5.44
N LYS A 358 21.19 -11.11 6.74
CA LYS A 358 21.16 -10.12 7.83
C LYS A 358 22.08 -10.58 8.95
N GLU A 359 23.32 -10.09 8.94
CA GLU A 359 24.35 -10.44 9.91
C GLU A 359 23.91 -10.23 11.37
N ASN A 360 23.08 -9.22 11.62
CA ASN A 360 22.54 -8.86 12.91
C ASN A 360 21.07 -9.31 13.11
N ASN A 361 20.66 -10.44 12.55
CA ASN A 361 19.38 -11.05 12.91
C ASN A 361 19.48 -11.61 14.34
N ILE A 362 18.99 -10.81 15.28
CA ILE A 362 19.17 -11.09 16.74
C ILE A 362 18.48 -12.41 17.13
N GLY A 363 17.29 -12.68 16.58
CA GLY A 363 16.58 -13.94 16.82
C GLY A 363 17.40 -15.16 16.33
N ALA A 364 17.87 -15.10 15.07
CA ALA A 364 18.70 -16.15 14.51
C ALA A 364 20.00 -16.36 15.30
N LEU A 365 20.67 -15.27 15.68
CA LEU A 365 21.89 -15.35 16.51
C LEU A 365 21.63 -16.05 17.85
N ASN A 366 20.55 -15.68 18.54
CA ASN A 366 20.20 -16.28 19.83
C ASN A 366 19.89 -17.77 19.71
N ASN A 367 18.97 -18.12 18.78
CA ASN A 367 18.51 -19.50 18.66
C ASN A 367 19.64 -20.42 18.20
N TYR A 368 20.43 -19.98 17.23
CA TYR A 368 21.61 -20.72 16.80
C TYR A 368 22.61 -20.93 17.90
N ALA A 369 22.94 -19.88 18.66
CA ALA A 369 23.86 -19.98 19.80
C ALA A 369 23.35 -20.93 20.90
N TYR A 370 22.06 -20.85 21.21
CA TYR A 370 21.42 -21.74 22.18
C TYR A 370 21.52 -23.21 21.76
N TYR A 371 21.14 -23.55 20.54
CA TYR A 371 21.18 -24.94 20.06
C TYR A 371 22.59 -25.48 19.95
N LEU A 372 23.59 -24.68 19.61
CA LEU A 372 24.99 -25.07 19.67
C LEU A 372 25.42 -25.37 21.11
N SER A 373 24.94 -24.59 22.09
CA SER A 373 25.28 -24.77 23.48
C SER A 373 24.68 -26.06 24.08
N VAL A 374 23.41 -26.34 23.74
CA VAL A 374 22.73 -27.58 24.17
C VAL A 374 23.46 -28.83 23.64
N GLU A 375 23.94 -28.76 22.40
CA GLU A 375 24.73 -29.85 21.80
C GLU A 375 26.22 -29.83 22.18
N ARG A 376 26.68 -28.85 22.96
CA ARG A 376 28.09 -28.64 23.33
C ARG A 376 29.02 -28.56 22.12
N LYS A 377 28.53 -27.98 21.01
CA LYS A 377 29.26 -27.81 19.77
C LYS A 377 29.65 -26.36 19.55
N ASN A 378 30.84 -26.11 19.03
CA ASN A 378 31.31 -24.78 18.65
C ASN A 378 30.99 -23.69 19.70
N LEU A 379 31.21 -23.96 20.97
CA LEU A 379 30.86 -23.06 22.08
C LEU A 379 31.50 -21.66 21.97
N ASP A 380 32.66 -21.54 21.29
CA ASP A 380 33.25 -20.22 21.03
C ASP A 380 32.40 -19.39 20.05
N LYS A 381 31.92 -20.01 18.97
CA LYS A 381 30.97 -19.37 18.02
C LYS A 381 29.66 -19.01 18.72
N ALA A 382 29.15 -19.91 19.57
CA ALA A 382 27.94 -19.67 20.35
C ALA A 382 28.11 -18.47 21.32
N GLU A 383 29.24 -18.40 22.03
CA GLU A 383 29.53 -17.27 22.93
C GLU A 383 29.60 -15.95 22.18
N GLU A 384 30.27 -15.89 21.02
CA GLU A 384 30.36 -14.70 20.20
C GLU A 384 28.96 -14.22 19.72
N MET A 385 28.15 -15.13 19.16
CA MET A 385 26.81 -14.81 18.69
C MET A 385 25.90 -14.32 19.82
N SER A 386 25.87 -15.04 20.94
CA SER A 386 25.03 -14.69 22.07
C SER A 386 25.51 -13.41 22.79
N TYR A 387 26.81 -13.12 22.80
CA TYR A 387 27.28 -11.82 23.26
C TYR A 387 26.75 -10.67 22.44
N ARG A 388 26.64 -10.84 21.11
CA ARG A 388 26.04 -9.82 20.21
C ARG A 388 24.57 -9.58 20.54
N THR A 389 23.82 -10.64 20.93
CA THR A 389 22.40 -10.48 21.31
C THR A 389 22.25 -9.72 22.64
N VAL A 390 23.03 -10.06 23.65
CA VAL A 390 23.03 -9.33 24.92
C VAL A 390 23.47 -7.87 24.75
N LYS A 391 24.42 -7.61 23.86
CA LYS A 391 24.85 -6.23 23.58
C LYS A 391 23.74 -5.42 22.87
N ALA A 392 22.95 -6.06 22.01
CA ALA A 392 21.83 -5.40 21.31
C ALA A 392 20.64 -5.14 22.24
N GLU A 393 20.32 -6.10 23.10
CA GLU A 393 19.18 -6.03 24.02
C GLU A 393 19.60 -6.45 25.45
N PRO A 394 20.28 -5.58 26.20
CA PRO A 394 20.93 -5.92 27.47
C PRO A 394 19.95 -6.21 28.62
N THR A 395 18.67 -5.95 28.43
CA THR A 395 17.62 -6.25 29.43
C THR A 395 16.71 -7.41 29.03
N ASN A 396 16.97 -8.07 27.89
CA ASN A 396 16.18 -9.21 27.44
C ASN A 396 16.57 -10.46 28.22
N GLY A 397 15.66 -10.94 29.08
CA GLY A 397 15.89 -12.08 29.98
C GLY A 397 16.25 -13.36 29.23
N THR A 398 15.68 -13.62 28.08
CA THR A 398 15.97 -14.80 27.23
C THR A 398 17.39 -14.76 26.68
N TYR A 399 17.84 -13.60 26.18
CA TYR A 399 19.21 -13.46 25.64
C TYR A 399 20.28 -13.53 26.75
N LEU A 400 19.99 -12.95 27.91
CA LEU A 400 20.84 -13.04 29.08
C LEU A 400 20.96 -14.49 29.58
N ASP A 401 19.86 -15.26 29.58
CA ASP A 401 19.86 -16.68 29.94
C ASP A 401 20.69 -17.51 28.95
N THR A 402 20.45 -17.35 27.64
CA THR A 402 21.24 -18.05 26.61
C THR A 402 22.73 -17.80 26.77
N TYR A 403 23.13 -16.56 27.04
CA TYR A 403 24.52 -16.21 27.21
C TYR A 403 25.09 -16.84 28.54
N ALA A 404 24.32 -16.78 29.61
CA ALA A 404 24.67 -17.41 30.87
C ALA A 404 24.83 -18.93 30.74
N TRP A 405 23.92 -19.58 30.00
CA TRP A 405 23.98 -21.02 29.76
C TRP A 405 25.22 -21.42 28.93
N ILE A 406 25.55 -20.64 27.87
CA ILE A 406 26.78 -20.87 27.09
C ILE A 406 28.02 -20.75 27.97
N LEU A 407 28.11 -19.75 28.84
CA LEU A 407 29.20 -19.59 29.81
C LEU A 407 29.25 -20.75 30.79
N PHE A 408 28.10 -21.24 31.23
CA PHE A 408 27.98 -22.43 32.07
C PHE A 408 28.54 -23.67 31.36
N GLU A 409 28.18 -23.95 30.16
CA GLU A 409 28.67 -25.07 29.35
C GLU A 409 30.19 -24.97 29.07
N LYS A 410 30.74 -23.76 29.05
CA LYS A 410 32.18 -23.49 28.96
C LYS A 410 32.91 -23.62 30.33
N GLY A 411 32.20 -23.91 31.42
CA GLY A 411 32.76 -24.01 32.79
C GLY A 411 33.06 -22.66 33.44
N LYS A 412 32.62 -21.53 32.82
CA LYS A 412 32.81 -20.17 33.35
C LYS A 412 31.69 -19.80 34.34
N TYR A 413 31.54 -20.59 35.41
CA TYR A 413 30.38 -20.52 36.31
C TYR A 413 30.21 -19.18 37.02
N VAL A 414 31.31 -18.50 37.36
CA VAL A 414 31.26 -17.19 38.03
C VAL A 414 30.71 -16.12 37.09
N GLU A 415 31.15 -16.15 35.82
CA GLU A 415 30.65 -15.22 34.82
C GLU A 415 29.19 -15.54 34.47
N ALA A 416 28.84 -16.82 34.30
CA ALA A 416 27.47 -17.27 34.05
C ALA A 416 26.50 -16.74 35.13
N LYS A 417 26.93 -16.72 36.39
CA LYS A 417 26.12 -16.22 37.51
C LYS A 417 25.75 -14.74 37.35
N ILE A 418 26.69 -13.91 36.84
CA ILE A 418 26.42 -12.48 36.64
C ILE A 418 25.26 -12.27 35.65
N TYR A 419 25.24 -13.01 34.55
CA TYR A 419 24.25 -12.85 33.52
C TYR A 419 22.90 -13.50 33.85
N ILE A 420 22.91 -14.67 34.54
CA ILE A 420 21.67 -15.28 35.00
C ILE A 420 20.98 -14.45 36.07
N ASP A 421 21.75 -13.81 36.97
CA ASP A 421 21.19 -12.90 37.98
C ASP A 421 20.51 -11.68 37.29
N GLN A 422 21.07 -11.17 36.17
CA GLN A 422 20.44 -10.14 35.38
C GLN A 422 19.19 -10.66 34.64
N ALA A 423 19.23 -11.88 34.10
CA ALA A 423 18.05 -12.49 33.51
C ALA A 423 16.90 -12.60 34.51
N MET A 424 17.19 -13.02 35.73
CA MET A 424 16.21 -13.15 36.81
C MET A 424 15.62 -11.80 37.28
N GLN A 425 16.39 -10.71 37.20
CA GLN A 425 15.93 -9.34 37.50
C GLN A 425 15.01 -8.77 36.41
N ASN A 426 15.05 -9.33 35.24
CA ASN A 426 14.18 -8.98 34.10
C ASN A 426 13.03 -10.03 34.01
N ASP A 427 12.60 -10.39 32.81
CA ASP A 427 11.48 -11.33 32.64
C ASP A 427 11.85 -12.82 32.88
N GLY A 428 13.12 -13.17 32.99
CA GLY A 428 13.60 -14.53 33.16
C GLY A 428 13.02 -15.26 34.42
N SER A 429 12.69 -14.53 35.48
CA SER A 429 12.07 -15.10 36.69
C SER A 429 10.69 -15.70 36.46
N LYS A 430 10.06 -15.45 35.31
CA LYS A 430 8.76 -16.01 34.91
C LYS A 430 8.88 -17.30 34.10
N SER A 431 10.09 -17.64 33.62
CA SER A 431 10.37 -18.84 32.85
C SER A 431 10.87 -19.98 33.70
N SER A 432 10.18 -21.12 33.67
CA SER A 432 10.61 -22.35 34.36
C SER A 432 12.01 -22.81 33.92
N VAL A 433 12.37 -22.63 32.65
CA VAL A 433 13.68 -23.01 32.10
C VAL A 433 14.78 -22.10 32.65
N VAL A 434 14.59 -20.79 32.57
CA VAL A 434 15.58 -19.80 33.07
C VAL A 434 15.82 -19.95 34.57
N VAL A 435 14.75 -20.19 35.33
CA VAL A 435 14.86 -20.44 36.79
C VAL A 435 15.58 -21.75 37.08
N GLU A 436 15.41 -22.81 36.27
CA GLU A 436 16.21 -24.04 36.42
C GLU A 436 17.69 -23.80 36.10
N HIS A 437 17.99 -23.10 34.97
CA HIS A 437 19.38 -22.72 34.65
C HIS A 437 20.03 -21.91 35.79
N CYS A 438 19.27 -21.02 36.42
CA CYS A 438 19.72 -20.27 37.58
C CYS A 438 20.11 -21.23 38.70
N GLY A 439 19.30 -22.22 39.01
CA GLY A 439 19.61 -23.25 40.00
C GLY A 439 20.88 -24.05 39.67
N ASP A 440 21.04 -24.45 38.40
CA ASP A 440 22.22 -25.18 37.94
C ASP A 440 23.50 -24.35 38.08
N ILE A 441 23.44 -23.07 37.69
CA ILE A 441 24.56 -22.13 37.80
C ILE A 441 24.93 -21.87 39.26
N TYR A 442 23.95 -21.69 40.15
CA TYR A 442 24.18 -21.50 41.58
C TYR A 442 24.80 -22.76 42.22
N TYR A 443 24.34 -23.94 41.82
CA TYR A 443 24.93 -25.20 42.28
C TYR A 443 26.42 -25.30 41.94
N MET A 444 26.79 -25.00 40.69
CA MET A 444 28.17 -25.05 40.24
C MET A 444 29.05 -23.94 40.85
N ASN A 445 28.47 -22.86 41.34
CA ASN A 445 29.15 -21.84 42.17
C ASN A 445 29.22 -22.20 43.66
N GLY A 446 28.71 -23.37 44.07
CA GLY A 446 28.80 -23.88 45.43
C GLY A 446 27.64 -23.50 46.36
N ASP A 447 26.68 -22.68 45.90
CA ASP A 447 25.50 -22.29 46.70
C ASP A 447 24.35 -23.29 46.48
N ARG A 448 24.45 -24.39 47.18
CA ARG A 448 23.51 -25.52 47.06
C ARG A 448 22.13 -25.23 47.64
N GLU A 449 22.03 -24.34 48.61
CA GLU A 449 20.74 -23.99 49.22
C GLU A 449 19.90 -23.18 48.22
N LYS A 450 20.47 -22.13 47.65
CA LYS A 450 19.78 -21.35 46.62
C LYS A 450 19.50 -22.17 45.37
N ALA A 451 20.40 -23.06 44.97
CA ALA A 451 20.16 -23.95 43.85
C ALA A 451 18.87 -24.76 44.05
N LEU A 452 18.67 -25.32 45.22
CA LEU A 452 17.47 -26.08 45.56
C LEU A 452 16.22 -25.19 45.56
N GLU A 453 16.30 -23.98 46.07
CA GLU A 453 15.19 -23.00 46.03
C GLU A 453 14.78 -22.69 44.58
N TYR A 454 15.74 -22.43 43.71
CA TYR A 454 15.44 -22.16 42.28
C TYR A 454 14.86 -23.38 41.57
N TRP A 455 15.38 -24.58 41.76
CA TRP A 455 14.79 -25.79 41.17
C TRP A 455 13.34 -26.02 41.63
N GLN A 456 13.04 -25.79 42.93
CA GLN A 456 11.67 -25.89 43.46
C GLN A 456 10.77 -24.80 42.86
N GLN A 457 11.29 -23.61 42.67
CA GLN A 457 10.56 -22.53 41.97
C GLN A 457 10.30 -22.90 40.52
N ALA A 458 11.28 -23.44 39.79
CA ALA A 458 11.14 -23.90 38.42
C ALA A 458 10.08 -25.00 38.30
N GLU A 459 10.03 -25.98 39.25
CA GLU A 459 8.99 -27.01 39.27
C GLU A 459 7.58 -26.43 39.52
N LYS A 460 7.50 -25.38 40.35
CA LYS A 460 6.21 -24.70 40.57
C LYS A 460 5.75 -23.99 39.31
N LEU A 461 6.63 -23.23 38.65
CA LEU A 461 6.32 -22.52 37.39
C LEU A 461 5.93 -23.49 36.28
N SER A 462 6.54 -24.67 36.19
CA SER A 462 6.22 -25.67 35.18
C SER A 462 4.80 -26.28 35.30
N LYS A 463 4.09 -26.04 36.40
CA LYS A 463 2.70 -26.46 36.62
C LYS A 463 1.70 -25.37 36.19
N GLU A 464 2.16 -24.17 35.95
CA GLU A 464 1.34 -23.05 35.41
C GLU A 464 1.24 -23.16 33.90
N PRO A 465 0.18 -22.65 33.28
CA PRO A 465 0.09 -22.62 31.82
C PRO A 465 1.32 -21.91 31.22
N PRO A 466 1.88 -22.41 30.11
CA PRO A 466 3.02 -21.77 29.48
C PRO A 466 2.69 -20.32 29.09
N GLN A 467 3.63 -19.42 29.24
CA GLN A 467 3.47 -18.05 28.76
C GLN A 467 3.41 -18.04 27.23
N GLU A 468 2.75 -17.04 26.67
CA GLU A 468 2.66 -16.86 25.22
C GLU A 468 4.08 -16.86 24.60
N GLY A 469 4.33 -17.79 23.68
CA GLY A 469 5.64 -17.99 23.03
C GLY A 469 6.65 -18.89 23.76
N SER A 470 6.30 -19.50 24.89
CA SER A 470 7.14 -20.51 25.55
C SER A 470 6.68 -21.94 25.22
N GLU A 471 7.63 -22.82 24.91
CA GLU A 471 7.33 -24.24 24.68
C GLU A 471 6.97 -24.95 25.99
N GLU A 472 6.05 -25.92 25.90
CA GLU A 472 5.71 -26.78 26.99
C GLU A 472 6.88 -27.76 27.27
N ARG A 473 7.29 -27.87 28.51
CA ARG A 473 8.42 -28.74 28.89
C ARG A 473 8.06 -30.20 28.71
N SER A 474 8.98 -30.96 28.14
CA SER A 474 8.83 -32.39 27.99
C SER A 474 8.84 -33.12 29.36
N GLU A 475 8.17 -34.26 29.44
CA GLU A 475 8.16 -35.09 30.65
C GLU A 475 9.56 -35.54 31.06
N LYS A 476 10.47 -35.72 30.09
CA LYS A 476 11.88 -36.06 30.37
C LYS A 476 12.57 -34.91 31.11
N GLU A 477 12.42 -33.68 30.69
CA GLU A 477 13.01 -32.50 31.38
C GLU A 477 12.43 -32.31 32.76
N LEU A 478 11.12 -32.46 32.93
CA LEU A 478 10.45 -32.37 34.23
C LEU A 478 10.94 -33.45 35.20
N ASN A 479 11.16 -34.66 34.68
CA ASN A 479 11.71 -35.76 35.53
C ASN A 479 13.17 -35.50 35.94
N LEU A 480 13.97 -34.87 35.06
CA LEU A 480 15.33 -34.46 35.40
C LEU A 480 15.33 -33.37 36.47
N LEU A 481 14.46 -32.34 36.34
CA LEU A 481 14.30 -31.30 37.37
C LEU A 481 13.90 -31.88 38.71
N ARG A 482 12.89 -32.77 38.75
CA ARG A 482 12.49 -33.49 40.00
C ARG A 482 13.62 -34.29 40.61
N LYS A 483 14.47 -34.95 39.78
CA LYS A 483 15.65 -35.69 40.25
C LYS A 483 16.68 -34.74 40.89
N LYS A 484 16.93 -33.53 40.29
CA LYS A 484 17.80 -32.50 40.87
C LYS A 484 17.29 -32.09 42.26
N ILE A 485 15.98 -31.87 42.41
CA ILE A 485 15.36 -31.50 43.70
C ILE A 485 15.49 -32.59 44.75
N VAL A 486 15.12 -33.84 44.42
CA VAL A 486 15.13 -34.96 45.35
C VAL A 486 16.53 -35.30 45.82
N GLN A 487 17.49 -35.33 44.90
CA GLN A 487 18.85 -35.68 45.21
C GLN A 487 19.73 -34.49 45.63
N LYS A 488 19.18 -33.28 45.58
CA LYS A 488 19.89 -32.02 45.89
C LYS A 488 21.21 -31.89 45.12
N LYS A 489 21.22 -32.32 43.88
CA LYS A 489 22.43 -32.43 43.07
C LYS A 489 22.12 -32.08 41.62
N TYR A 490 23.07 -31.39 40.96
CA TYR A 490 23.04 -31.16 39.53
C TYR A 490 23.22 -32.48 38.75
N PHE A 491 22.47 -32.65 37.71
CA PHE A 491 22.60 -33.68 36.71
C PHE A 491 22.57 -33.01 35.31
N ALA A 492 23.58 -33.31 34.50
CA ALA A 492 23.61 -32.89 33.11
C ALA A 492 22.50 -33.58 32.33
N GLU A 493 21.96 -32.88 31.34
CA GLU A 493 21.01 -33.41 30.37
C GLU A 493 21.63 -34.49 29.47
#